data_e9ae7e15ec4d207766013b415cad27d2
#
_entry.id   e9ae7e15ec4d207766013b415cad27d2
#
_cell.length_a   1.000
_cell.length_b   1.000
_cell.length_c   1.000
_cell.angle_alpha   90.00
_cell.angle_beta   90.00
_cell.angle_gamma   90.00
#
_symmetry.space_group_name_H-M   'P 1'
#
loop_
_entity.id
_entity.type
_entity.pdbx_description
1 polymer ?
#
loop_
_entity_poly.entity_id
_entity_poly.type
_entity_poly.pdbx_seq_one_letter_code
_entity_poly.pdbx_strand_id
1 'polypeptide(L)'
;MKDKNSEKRYEYDIQILDKERAIEESHQEQRQAERSIEDFTTQMNQTFRELQAIEEALNEGQTSFSETEQKRRYVSNLLAQQQEEVSTQYRKKHTFMEDEREQLQKERNQLSWD
;
A
#
# COMPACT_ATOMS: atom_id res chain seq x y z
N MET A 1 17.40 27.38 35.94
CA MET A 1 16.95 28.18 34.82
C MET A 1 16.44 27.30 33.69
N LYS A 2 15.31 27.66 33.14
CA LYS A 2 14.73 26.90 32.01
C LYS A 2 15.58 27.12 30.76
N ASP A 3 15.88 26.03 30.04
CA ASP A 3 16.55 26.13 28.76
C ASP A 3 15.70 26.95 27.79
N LYS A 4 16.28 27.96 27.15
CA LYS A 4 15.55 28.87 26.25
C LYS A 4 15.01 28.19 25.01
N ASN A 5 15.55 27.01 24.65
CA ASN A 5 15.09 26.22 23.50
C ASN A 5 14.21 25.04 23.91
N SER A 6 13.85 24.89 25.18
CA SER A 6 13.08 23.74 25.67
C SER A 6 11.71 23.67 25.04
N GLU A 7 11.03 24.80 24.84
CA GLU A 7 9.72 24.84 24.19
C GLU A 7 9.78 24.44 22.71
N LYS A 8 10.82 24.91 22.00
CA LYS A 8 11.05 24.58 20.61
C LYS A 8 11.35 23.10 20.44
N ARG A 9 12.18 22.50 21.31
CA ARG A 9 12.45 21.08 21.31
C ARG A 9 11.18 20.27 21.56
N TYR A 10 10.36 20.73 22.50
CA TYR A 10 9.07 20.09 22.78
C TYR A 10 8.15 20.12 21.57
N GLU A 11 8.06 21.24 20.87
CA GLU A 11 7.27 21.37 19.65
C GLU A 11 7.77 20.42 18.57
N TYR A 12 9.09 20.29 18.39
CA TYR A 12 9.67 19.33 17.46
C TYR A 12 9.34 17.89 17.86
N ASP A 13 9.41 17.58 19.14
CA ASP A 13 9.08 16.25 19.65
C ASP A 13 7.63 15.87 19.32
N ILE A 14 6.70 16.82 19.46
CA ILE A 14 5.30 16.60 19.09
C ILE A 14 5.17 16.37 17.59
N GLN A 15 5.81 17.19 16.76
CA GLN A 15 5.76 17.05 15.31
C GLN A 15 6.37 15.71 14.85
N ILE A 16 7.47 15.29 15.47
CA ILE A 16 8.11 14.00 15.18
C ILE A 16 7.16 12.86 15.54
N LEU A 17 6.52 12.91 16.70
CA LEU A 17 5.58 11.89 17.13
C LEU A 17 4.38 11.82 16.19
N ASP A 18 3.83 12.95 15.79
CA ASP A 18 2.73 13.01 14.84
C ASP A 18 3.14 12.40 13.49
N LYS A 19 4.36 12.67 13.05
CA LYS A 19 4.89 12.10 11.80
C LYS A 19 5.04 10.57 11.91
N GLU A 20 5.53 10.08 13.04
CA GLU A 20 5.66 8.64 13.28
C GLU A 20 4.30 7.94 13.28
N ARG A 21 3.28 8.56 13.86
CA ARG A 21 1.91 8.06 13.82
C ARG A 21 1.36 8.03 12.41
N ALA A 22 1.60 9.09 11.63
CA ALA A 22 1.16 9.16 10.24
C ALA A 22 1.84 8.08 9.38
N ILE A 23 3.13 7.81 9.61
CA ILE A 23 3.86 6.74 8.94
C ILE A 23 3.23 5.38 9.27
N GLU A 24 2.93 5.11 10.54
CA GLU A 24 2.30 3.85 10.95
C GLU A 24 0.91 3.68 10.34
N GLU A 25 0.10 4.73 10.36
CA GLU A 25 -1.22 4.72 9.71
C GLU A 25 -1.12 4.43 8.21
N SER A 26 -0.13 5.03 7.55
CA SER A 26 0.11 4.80 6.13
C SER A 26 0.52 3.36 5.84
N HIS A 27 1.32 2.74 6.70
CA HIS A 27 1.65 1.31 6.59
C HIS A 27 0.42 0.43 6.73
N GLN A 28 -0.48 0.75 7.67
CA GLN A 28 -1.74 0.03 7.85
C GLN A 28 -2.65 0.17 6.63
N GLU A 29 -2.76 1.36 6.07
CA GLU A 29 -3.51 1.62 4.84
C GLU A 29 -2.97 0.78 3.68
N GLN A 30 -1.65 0.71 3.55
CA GLN A 30 -1.00 -0.11 2.52
C GLN A 30 -1.38 -1.58 2.67
N ARG A 31 -1.27 -2.12 3.89
CA ARG A 31 -1.63 -3.51 4.16
C ARG A 31 -3.08 -3.80 3.81
N GLN A 32 -3.99 -2.89 4.14
CA GLN A 32 -5.41 -3.04 3.82
C GLN A 32 -5.65 -3.00 2.30
N ALA A 33 -5.00 -2.08 1.59
CA ALA A 33 -5.13 -1.97 0.15
C ALA A 33 -4.60 -3.22 -0.56
N GLU A 34 -3.44 -3.72 -0.14
CA GLU A 34 -2.84 -4.93 -0.69
C GLU A 34 -3.71 -6.16 -0.42
N ARG A 35 -4.25 -6.27 0.80
CA ARG A 35 -5.15 -7.36 1.17
C ARG A 35 -6.44 -7.35 0.35
N SER A 36 -7.00 -6.17 0.10
CA SER A 36 -8.20 -6.03 -0.73
C SER A 36 -7.95 -6.52 -2.16
N ILE A 37 -6.80 -6.20 -2.72
CA ILE A 37 -6.41 -6.66 -4.06
C ILE A 37 -6.23 -8.19 -4.07
N GLU A 38 -5.58 -8.75 -3.05
CA GLU A 38 -5.40 -10.20 -2.90
C GLU A 38 -6.74 -10.93 -2.80
N ASP A 39 -7.65 -10.42 -1.97
CA ASP A 39 -8.98 -11.00 -1.79
C ASP A 39 -9.78 -10.96 -3.10
N PHE A 40 -9.74 -9.83 -3.81
CA PHE A 40 -10.39 -9.70 -5.11
C PHE A 40 -9.80 -10.68 -6.12
N THR A 41 -8.47 -10.82 -6.15
CA THR A 41 -7.78 -11.76 -7.03
C THR A 41 -8.22 -13.19 -6.75
N THR A 42 -8.31 -13.57 -5.48
CA THR A 42 -8.77 -14.91 -5.09
C THR A 42 -10.21 -15.17 -5.55
N GLN A 43 -11.11 -14.22 -5.32
CA GLN A 43 -12.51 -14.32 -5.73
C GLN A 43 -12.64 -14.39 -7.25
N MET A 44 -11.90 -13.58 -7.96
CA MET A 44 -11.89 -13.58 -9.42
C MET A 44 -11.44 -14.93 -9.98
N ASN A 45 -10.34 -15.48 -9.45
CA ASN A 45 -9.84 -16.78 -9.87
C ASN A 45 -10.86 -17.90 -9.62
N GLN A 46 -11.53 -17.85 -8.47
CA GLN A 46 -12.60 -18.81 -8.15
C GLN A 46 -13.77 -18.69 -9.12
N THR A 47 -14.21 -17.49 -9.43
CA THR A 47 -15.29 -17.23 -10.38
C THR A 47 -14.95 -17.76 -11.76
N PHE A 48 -13.73 -17.55 -12.23
CA PHE A 48 -13.29 -18.07 -13.53
C PHE A 48 -13.23 -19.59 -13.55
N ARG A 49 -12.82 -20.25 -12.45
CA ARG A 49 -12.84 -21.71 -12.35
C ARG A 49 -14.27 -22.26 -12.42
N GLU A 50 -15.20 -21.62 -11.72
CA GLU A 50 -16.61 -21.99 -11.77
C GLU A 50 -17.18 -21.84 -13.16
N LEU A 51 -16.86 -20.75 -13.85
CA LEU A 51 -17.26 -20.51 -15.23
C LEU A 51 -16.72 -21.58 -16.17
N GLN A 52 -15.44 -21.94 -16.04
CA GLN A 52 -14.83 -23.00 -16.83
C GLN A 52 -15.51 -24.35 -16.59
N ALA A 53 -15.85 -24.66 -15.33
CA ALA A 53 -16.58 -25.90 -15.00
C ALA A 53 -17.97 -25.94 -15.65
N ILE A 54 -18.68 -24.80 -15.66
CA ILE A 54 -19.98 -24.70 -16.33
C ILE A 54 -19.83 -24.90 -17.84
N GLU A 55 -18.84 -24.29 -18.46
CA GLU A 55 -18.57 -24.43 -19.89
C GLU A 55 -18.28 -25.89 -20.27
N GLU A 56 -17.48 -26.58 -19.45
CA GLU A 56 -17.20 -28.01 -19.63
C GLU A 56 -18.46 -28.85 -19.49
N ALA A 57 -19.27 -28.57 -18.45
CA ALA A 57 -20.52 -29.31 -18.19
C ALA A 57 -21.52 -29.13 -19.31
N LEU A 58 -21.58 -27.95 -19.92
CA LEU A 58 -22.47 -27.68 -21.07
C LEU A 58 -21.92 -28.20 -22.38
N ASN A 59 -20.71 -28.78 -22.36
CA ASN A 59 -20.05 -29.31 -23.54
C ASN A 59 -19.87 -28.27 -24.65
N GLU A 60 -19.72 -27.01 -24.25
CA GLU A 60 -19.38 -25.95 -25.17
C GLU A 60 -17.98 -26.15 -25.73
N GLY A 61 -17.75 -25.71 -26.95
CA GLY A 61 -16.51 -25.98 -27.66
C GLY A 61 -15.28 -25.33 -27.00
N GLN A 62 -14.10 -25.82 -27.38
CA GLN A 62 -12.82 -25.32 -26.90
C GLN A 62 -12.64 -23.83 -27.09
N THR A 63 -13.35 -23.20 -28.02
CA THR A 63 -13.31 -21.77 -28.29
C THR A 63 -13.76 -20.96 -27.11
N SER A 64 -14.88 -21.32 -26.47
CA SER A 64 -15.39 -20.62 -25.28
C SER A 64 -14.42 -20.73 -24.11
N PHE A 65 -13.85 -21.92 -23.90
CA PHE A 65 -12.84 -22.13 -22.85
C PHE A 65 -11.61 -21.25 -23.08
N SER A 66 -11.12 -21.20 -24.32
CA SER A 66 -9.96 -20.40 -24.70
C SER A 66 -10.19 -18.90 -24.48
N GLU A 67 -11.39 -18.40 -24.83
CA GLU A 67 -11.75 -17.00 -24.63
C GLU A 67 -11.82 -16.66 -23.14
N THR A 68 -12.41 -17.53 -22.33
CA THR A 68 -12.49 -17.35 -20.88
C THR A 68 -11.10 -17.32 -20.26
N GLU A 69 -10.20 -18.22 -20.69
CA GLU A 69 -8.82 -18.25 -20.20
C GLU A 69 -8.05 -16.99 -20.59
N GLN A 70 -8.26 -16.47 -21.81
CA GLN A 70 -7.66 -15.21 -22.23
C GLN A 70 -8.13 -14.03 -21.38
N LYS A 71 -9.43 -13.98 -21.08
CA LYS A 71 -10.00 -12.95 -20.21
C LYS A 71 -9.43 -13.04 -18.80
N ARG A 72 -9.33 -14.26 -18.27
CA ARG A 72 -8.74 -14.51 -16.96
C ARG A 72 -7.31 -13.97 -16.89
N ARG A 73 -6.49 -14.27 -17.89
CA ARG A 73 -5.10 -13.79 -17.96
C ARG A 73 -5.03 -12.28 -18.04
N TYR A 74 -5.91 -11.68 -18.84
CA TYR A 74 -5.96 -10.22 -18.97
C TYR A 74 -6.28 -9.56 -17.64
N VAL A 75 -7.32 -10.01 -16.94
CA VAL A 75 -7.70 -9.46 -15.65
C VAL A 75 -6.60 -9.71 -14.60
N SER A 76 -6.02 -10.91 -14.61
CA SER A 76 -4.92 -11.27 -13.71
C SER A 76 -3.72 -10.33 -13.88
N ASN A 77 -3.36 -10.01 -15.12
CA ASN A 77 -2.27 -9.08 -15.41
C ASN A 77 -2.59 -7.65 -14.95
N LEU A 78 -3.84 -7.20 -15.14
CA LEU A 78 -4.27 -5.88 -14.65
C LEU A 78 -4.17 -5.80 -13.13
N LEU A 79 -4.58 -6.84 -12.42
CA LEU A 79 -4.51 -6.88 -10.96
C LEU A 79 -3.06 -6.89 -10.47
N ALA A 80 -2.18 -7.63 -11.15
CA ALA A 80 -0.75 -7.64 -10.82
C ALA A 80 -0.12 -6.26 -11.01
N GLN A 81 -0.47 -5.56 -12.09
CA GLN A 81 -0.02 -4.19 -12.35
C GLN A 81 -0.54 -3.23 -11.29
N GLN A 82 -1.80 -3.37 -10.91
CA GLN A 82 -2.42 -2.53 -9.87
C GLN A 82 -1.74 -2.74 -8.53
N GLN A 83 -1.43 -3.98 -8.16
CA GLN A 83 -0.75 -4.30 -6.92
C GLN A 83 0.65 -3.70 -6.89
N GLU A 84 1.39 -3.78 -7.99
CA GLU A 84 2.72 -3.19 -8.11
C GLU A 84 2.65 -1.67 -8.01
N GLU A 85 1.67 -1.05 -8.65
CA GLU A 85 1.47 0.40 -8.60
C GLU A 85 1.15 0.87 -7.18
N VAL A 86 0.27 0.19 -6.48
CA VAL A 86 -0.07 0.48 -5.08
C VAL A 86 1.19 0.39 -4.21
N SER A 87 1.94 -0.69 -4.35
CA SER A 87 3.19 -0.88 -3.61
C SER A 87 4.20 0.24 -3.87
N THR A 88 4.36 0.63 -5.14
CA THR A 88 5.27 1.71 -5.54
C THR A 88 4.84 3.06 -4.99
N GLN A 89 3.55 3.38 -5.06
CA GLN A 89 3.01 4.64 -4.55
C GLN A 89 3.21 4.76 -3.04
N TYR A 90 2.92 3.70 -2.29
CA TYR A 90 3.13 3.70 -0.85
C TYR A 90 4.60 3.77 -0.47
N ARG A 91 5.49 3.12 -1.23
CA ARG A 91 6.93 3.20 -1.00
C ARG A 91 7.42 4.63 -1.13
N LYS A 92 7.00 5.33 -2.18
CA LYS A 92 7.35 6.74 -2.39
C LYS A 92 6.82 7.62 -1.27
N LYS A 93 5.57 7.40 -0.88
CA LYS A 93 4.94 8.12 0.21
C LYS A 93 5.71 7.92 1.52
N HIS A 94 6.07 6.69 1.85
CA HIS A 94 6.79 6.36 3.07
C HIS A 94 8.19 6.98 3.08
N THR A 95 8.91 6.93 1.97
CA THR A 95 10.22 7.56 1.84
C THR A 95 10.13 9.04 2.10
N PHE A 96 9.15 9.71 1.51
CA PHE A 96 8.92 11.14 1.72
C PHE A 96 8.61 11.45 3.18
N MET A 97 7.73 10.68 3.81
CA MET A 97 7.37 10.88 5.23
C MET A 97 8.55 10.63 6.16
N GLU A 98 9.36 9.61 5.88
CA GLU A 98 10.56 9.31 6.66
C GLU A 98 11.61 10.41 6.51
N ASP A 99 11.77 10.96 5.32
CA ASP A 99 12.67 12.09 5.08
C ASP A 99 12.21 13.33 5.85
N GLU A 100 10.91 13.58 5.89
CA GLU A 100 10.33 14.67 6.69
C GLU A 100 10.61 14.48 8.18
N ARG A 101 10.43 13.25 8.68
CA ARG A 101 10.73 12.92 10.07
C ARG A 101 12.20 13.14 10.38
N GLU A 102 13.09 12.68 9.51
CA GLU A 102 14.53 12.85 9.66
C GLU A 102 14.92 14.32 9.69
N GLN A 103 14.30 15.13 8.83
CA GLN A 103 14.55 16.58 8.80
C GLN A 103 14.12 17.24 10.11
N LEU A 104 12.97 16.87 10.66
CA LEU A 104 12.51 17.37 11.95
C LEU A 104 13.49 17.00 13.08
N GLN A 105 14.01 15.76 13.06
CA GLN A 105 15.00 15.31 14.03
C GLN A 105 16.30 16.12 13.93
N LYS A 106 16.76 16.40 12.72
CA LYS A 106 17.95 17.22 12.49
C LYS A 106 17.76 18.64 13.01
N GLU A 107 16.61 19.24 12.70
CA GLU A 107 16.29 20.59 13.16
C GLU A 107 16.23 20.64 14.70
N ARG A 108 15.59 19.64 15.31
CA ARG A 108 15.55 19.52 16.77
C ARG A 108 16.96 19.44 17.36
N ASN A 109 17.81 18.59 16.77
CA ASN A 109 19.17 18.36 17.28
C ASN A 109 20.10 19.54 17.06
N GLN A 110 19.75 20.46 16.17
CA GLN A 110 20.52 21.68 15.93
C GLN A 110 20.21 22.78 16.95
N LEU A 111 19.15 22.64 17.75
CA LEU A 111 18.84 23.62 18.79
C LEU A 111 19.88 23.53 19.89
N SER A 112 20.45 24.69 20.26
CA SER A 112 21.45 24.73 21.29
C SER A 112 20.85 24.52 22.69
N TRP A 113 21.65 23.92 23.57
CA TRP A 113 21.31 23.72 24.97
C TRP A 113 21.96 24.85 25.77
N ASP A 114 21.19 25.59 26.53
CA ASP A 114 21.74 26.68 27.36
C ASP A 114 21.74 26.33 28.81
#